data_a35f6240a5a3c3bb33f12389096c6b8e
#
_entry.id   a35f6240a5a3c3bb33f12389096c6b8e
#
_cell.length_a   1.000
_cell.length_b   1.000
_cell.length_c   1.000
_cell.angle_alpha   90.00
_cell.angle_beta   90.00
_cell.angle_gamma   90.00
#
_symmetry.space_group_name_H-M   'P 1'
#
loop_
_entity.id
_entity.type
_entity.pdbx_description
1 polymer ?
#
loop_
_entity_poly.entity_id
_entity_poly.type
_entity_poly.pdbx_seq_one_letter_code
_entity_poly.pdbx_strand_id
1 'polypeptide(L)'
;MAKYLRSNDYLVIKAHGTVDETSKMIFTHKQYSFARYNNASFYKLLDALILTHTFIFLGCGINDPDIELTLENANFLYEGCLPHYFVTANGSISGNMQKVLLANRNIEVISYDNVSGNHSELLEELQELSQKVDSKRIELAETSTW
;
A
#
# COMPACT_ATOMS: atom_id res chain seq x y z
N MET A 1 -9.68 1.64 17.16
CA MET A 1 -8.61 1.24 16.22
C MET A 1 -7.48 0.48 16.93
N ALA A 2 -6.79 1.03 17.91
CA ALA A 2 -5.65 0.36 18.56
C ALA A 2 -5.92 -1.06 19.11
N LYS A 3 -7.15 -1.37 19.52
CA LYS A 3 -7.57 -2.70 20.00
C LYS A 3 -7.41 -3.78 18.91
N TYR A 4 -7.70 -3.43 17.65
CA TYR A 4 -7.67 -4.38 16.53
C TYR A 4 -6.27 -4.59 15.94
N LEU A 5 -5.35 -3.66 16.16
CA LEU A 5 -3.96 -3.77 15.67
C LEU A 5 -3.15 -4.87 16.38
N ARG A 6 -3.62 -5.32 17.54
CA ARG A 6 -2.98 -6.38 18.33
C ARG A 6 -3.77 -7.68 18.31
N SER A 7 -4.84 -7.77 17.50
CA SER A 7 -5.56 -9.02 17.30
C SER A 7 -4.93 -9.79 16.13
N ASN A 8 -5.17 -11.10 16.12
CA ASN A 8 -4.78 -11.96 14.99
C ASN A 8 -5.80 -11.89 13.84
N ASP A 9 -6.79 -10.99 13.94
CA ASP A 9 -7.84 -10.84 12.93
C ASP A 9 -7.36 -9.96 11.76
N TYR A 10 -7.91 -10.22 10.59
CA TYR A 10 -7.71 -9.32 9.44
C TYR A 10 -8.33 -7.95 9.74
N LEU A 11 -7.54 -6.91 9.53
CA LEU A 11 -7.97 -5.54 9.74
C LEU A 11 -8.16 -4.83 8.39
N VAL A 12 -9.36 -4.33 8.15
CA VAL A 12 -9.66 -3.44 7.01
C VAL A 12 -9.82 -2.01 7.52
N ILE A 13 -8.99 -1.11 7.02
CA ILE A 13 -9.01 0.31 7.39
C ILE A 13 -9.51 1.11 6.18
N LYS A 14 -10.66 1.79 6.32
CA LYS A 14 -11.21 2.69 5.30
C LYS A 14 -10.74 4.13 5.57
N ALA A 15 -9.57 4.48 5.04
CA ALA A 15 -8.91 5.76 5.33
C ALA A 15 -9.71 6.97 4.85
N HIS A 16 -10.43 6.86 3.73
CA HIS A 16 -11.16 7.96 3.09
C HIS A 16 -12.69 7.85 3.25
N GLY A 17 -13.14 7.12 4.27
CA GLY A 17 -14.56 6.96 4.56
C GLY A 17 -15.23 5.82 3.81
N THR A 18 -16.55 5.79 3.84
CA THR A 18 -17.38 4.75 3.21
C THR A 18 -18.62 5.37 2.59
N VAL A 19 -19.16 4.71 1.58
CA VAL A 19 -20.41 5.15 0.91
C VAL A 19 -21.61 5.16 1.85
N ASP A 20 -21.58 4.38 2.92
CA ASP A 20 -22.64 4.34 3.93
C ASP A 20 -22.63 5.59 4.84
N GLU A 21 -21.49 6.32 4.89
CA GLU A 21 -21.34 7.55 5.66
C GLU A 21 -20.71 8.64 4.79
N THR A 22 -21.46 9.12 3.82
CA THR A 22 -20.99 10.09 2.80
C THR A 22 -20.42 11.38 3.38
N SER A 23 -20.88 11.80 4.56
CA SER A 23 -20.36 12.98 5.29
C SER A 23 -18.90 12.83 5.74
N LYS A 24 -18.38 11.61 5.82
CA LYS A 24 -17.00 11.30 6.20
C LYS A 24 -16.10 10.98 5.00
N MET A 25 -16.64 11.03 3.79
CA MET A 25 -15.85 10.79 2.59
C MET A 25 -14.91 11.96 2.30
N ILE A 26 -13.69 11.65 1.85
CA ILE A 26 -12.63 12.62 1.56
C ILE A 26 -12.39 12.61 0.05
N PHE A 27 -12.58 13.75 -0.62
CA PHE A 27 -12.41 13.91 -2.07
C PHE A 27 -11.53 15.10 -2.46
N THR A 28 -11.38 16.10 -1.60
CA THR A 28 -10.70 17.36 -1.93
C THR A 28 -9.46 17.56 -1.07
N HIS A 29 -8.46 18.28 -1.59
CA HIS A 29 -7.25 18.63 -0.84
C HIS A 29 -7.56 19.29 0.51
N LYS A 30 -8.61 20.13 0.58
CA LYS A 30 -9.04 20.73 1.85
C LYS A 30 -9.53 19.67 2.85
N GLN A 31 -10.27 18.66 2.37
CA GLN A 31 -10.75 17.57 3.22
C GLN A 31 -9.59 16.68 3.70
N TYR A 32 -8.59 16.40 2.85
CA TYR A 32 -7.37 15.70 3.25
C TYR A 32 -6.63 16.45 4.37
N SER A 33 -6.39 17.74 4.21
CA SER A 33 -5.74 18.57 5.24
C SER A 33 -6.52 18.58 6.56
N PHE A 34 -7.85 18.69 6.48
CA PHE A 34 -8.73 18.64 7.64
C PHE A 34 -8.72 17.26 8.33
N ALA A 35 -8.74 16.18 7.55
CA ALA A 35 -8.65 14.81 8.05
C ALA A 35 -7.32 14.57 8.79
N ARG A 36 -6.20 15.03 8.23
CA ARG A 36 -4.87 14.95 8.89
C ARG A 36 -4.86 15.65 10.24
N TYR A 37 -5.44 16.83 10.31
CA TYR A 37 -5.53 17.58 11.55
C TYR A 37 -6.40 16.86 12.59
N ASN A 38 -7.60 16.44 12.21
CA ASN A 38 -8.56 15.84 13.15
C ASN A 38 -8.24 14.38 13.50
N ASN A 39 -7.59 13.65 12.62
CA ASN A 39 -7.26 12.23 12.80
C ASN A 39 -5.74 12.00 12.94
N ALA A 40 -5.03 12.92 13.61
CA ALA A 40 -3.58 12.86 13.75
C ALA A 40 -3.07 11.52 14.32
N SER A 41 -3.85 10.86 15.18
CA SER A 41 -3.51 9.53 15.72
C SER A 41 -3.53 8.44 14.64
N PHE A 42 -4.43 8.54 13.66
CA PHE A 42 -4.47 7.62 12.53
C PHE A 42 -3.24 7.79 11.63
N TYR A 43 -2.87 9.04 11.32
CA TYR A 43 -1.70 9.30 10.47
C TYR A 43 -0.39 8.88 11.13
N LYS A 44 -0.24 9.08 12.46
CA LYS A 44 0.89 8.54 13.20
C LYS A 44 0.97 7.01 13.16
N LEU A 45 -0.19 6.35 13.16
CA LEU A 45 -0.23 4.91 12.97
C LEU A 45 0.18 4.51 11.55
N LEU A 46 -0.30 5.23 10.54
CA LEU A 46 0.09 4.98 9.14
C LEU A 46 1.59 5.16 8.93
N ASP A 47 2.19 6.21 9.51
CA ASP A 47 3.64 6.42 9.50
C ASP A 47 4.38 5.22 10.12
N ALA A 48 3.92 4.73 11.27
CA ALA A 48 4.52 3.56 11.92
C ALA A 48 4.37 2.28 11.09
N LEU A 49 3.22 2.08 10.43
CA LEU A 49 3.00 0.92 9.56
C LEU A 49 3.89 0.96 8.32
N ILE A 50 4.08 2.11 7.70
CA ILE A 50 4.97 2.26 6.54
C ILE A 50 6.42 1.92 6.90
N LEU A 51 6.87 2.23 8.11
CA LEU A 51 8.22 1.88 8.56
C LEU A 51 8.40 0.41 8.92
N THR A 52 7.34 -0.26 9.35
CA THR A 52 7.44 -1.62 9.92
C THR A 52 6.89 -2.71 9.01
N HIS A 53 6.20 -2.34 7.92
CA HIS A 53 5.56 -3.28 7.01
C HIS A 53 5.87 -2.93 5.55
N THR A 54 5.93 -3.95 4.71
CA THR A 54 5.95 -3.77 3.27
C THR A 54 4.53 -3.53 2.76
N PHE A 55 4.33 -2.43 2.04
CA PHE A 55 3.05 -2.10 1.42
C PHE A 55 3.02 -2.57 -0.03
N ILE A 56 1.87 -3.08 -0.45
CA ILE A 56 1.55 -3.35 -1.85
C ILE A 56 0.39 -2.43 -2.22
N PHE A 57 0.64 -1.47 -3.11
CA PHE A 57 -0.37 -0.57 -3.66
C PHE A 57 -1.01 -1.21 -4.87
N LEU A 58 -2.32 -1.47 -4.79
CA LEU A 58 -3.07 -2.22 -5.79
C LEU A 58 -4.38 -1.50 -6.13
N GLY A 59 -4.67 -1.32 -7.41
CA GLY A 59 -5.92 -0.70 -7.87
C GLY A 59 -6.12 0.76 -7.44
N CYS A 60 -5.05 1.45 -7.07
CA CYS A 60 -5.08 2.86 -6.67
C CYS A 60 -4.15 3.70 -7.55
N GLY A 61 -4.41 5.00 -7.59
CA GLY A 61 -3.47 5.96 -8.17
C GLY A 61 -2.31 6.24 -7.20
N ILE A 62 -1.10 6.36 -7.73
CA ILE A 62 0.10 6.66 -6.96
C ILE A 62 0.15 8.11 -6.45
N ASN A 63 -0.79 8.93 -6.86
CA ASN A 63 -0.86 10.37 -6.57
C ASN A 63 -1.83 10.68 -5.42
N ASP A 64 -2.14 9.71 -4.54
CA ASP A 64 -2.88 9.99 -3.32
C ASP A 64 -2.03 10.89 -2.40
N PRO A 65 -2.45 12.13 -2.09
CA PRO A 65 -1.62 13.09 -1.37
C PRO A 65 -1.19 12.63 0.03
N ASP A 66 -2.00 11.79 0.67
CA ASP A 66 -1.68 11.28 2.01
C ASP A 66 -0.59 10.22 1.96
N ILE A 67 -0.69 9.32 1.00
CA ILE A 67 0.29 8.25 0.78
C ILE A 67 1.60 8.86 0.28
N GLU A 68 1.51 9.76 -0.70
CA GLU A 68 2.66 10.43 -1.31
C GLU A 68 3.53 11.12 -0.26
N LEU A 69 2.94 12.00 0.56
CA LEU A 69 3.69 12.74 1.57
C LEU A 69 4.28 11.82 2.66
N THR A 70 3.53 10.79 3.06
CA THR A 70 4.01 9.86 4.10
C THR A 70 5.18 9.03 3.60
N LEU A 71 5.15 8.56 2.34
CA LEU A 71 6.24 7.80 1.72
C LEU A 71 7.49 8.66 1.50
N GLU A 72 7.34 9.89 1.01
CA GLU A 72 8.46 10.81 0.82
C GLU A 72 9.15 11.12 2.15
N ASN A 73 8.38 11.40 3.21
CA ASN A 73 8.94 11.63 4.54
C ASN A 73 9.64 10.38 5.10
N ALA A 74 9.06 9.19 4.95
CA ALA A 74 9.65 7.95 5.40
C ALA A 74 10.98 7.66 4.67
N ASN A 75 11.01 7.81 3.36
CA ASN A 75 12.21 7.59 2.55
C ASN A 75 13.33 8.57 2.90
N PHE A 76 12.99 9.83 3.17
CA PHE A 76 13.95 10.85 3.57
C PHE A 76 14.56 10.60 4.96
N LEU A 77 13.74 10.13 5.91
CA LEU A 77 14.17 9.94 7.30
C LEU A 77 14.87 8.60 7.54
N TYR A 78 14.57 7.58 6.73
CA TYR A 78 14.98 6.19 6.95
C TYR A 78 15.56 5.59 5.68
N GLU A 79 16.73 6.06 5.26
CA GLU A 79 17.45 5.52 4.10
C GLU A 79 17.78 4.04 4.26
N GLY A 80 17.67 3.28 3.17
CA GLY A 80 18.05 1.87 3.13
C GLY A 80 16.99 0.87 3.59
N CYS A 81 15.76 1.30 3.83
CA CYS A 81 14.63 0.38 4.03
C CYS A 81 14.34 -0.41 2.75
N LEU A 82 13.79 -1.63 2.92
CA LEU A 82 13.27 -2.39 1.78
C LEU A 82 12.12 -1.62 1.11
N PRO A 83 11.98 -1.71 -0.23
CA PRO A 83 10.97 -0.95 -0.94
C PRO A 83 9.55 -1.44 -0.66
N HIS A 84 8.60 -0.54 -0.86
CA HIS A 84 7.19 -0.88 -1.06
C HIS A 84 6.94 -1.18 -2.53
N TYR A 85 5.82 -1.79 -2.86
CA TYR A 85 5.50 -2.22 -4.23
C TYR A 85 4.25 -1.54 -4.77
N PHE A 86 4.32 -1.09 -6.02
CA PHE A 86 3.18 -0.55 -6.76
C PHE A 86 2.88 -1.44 -7.96
N VAL A 87 1.69 -2.05 -7.97
CA VAL A 87 1.26 -2.97 -9.03
C VAL A 87 0.44 -2.21 -10.07
N THR A 88 0.86 -2.27 -11.34
CA THR A 88 0.19 -1.58 -12.44
C THR A 88 0.33 -2.33 -13.76
N ALA A 89 -0.54 -2.02 -14.73
CA ALA A 89 -0.45 -2.61 -16.05
C ALA A 89 0.86 -2.18 -16.77
N ASN A 90 1.42 -3.10 -17.53
CA ASN A 90 2.64 -2.85 -18.31
C ASN A 90 2.48 -1.64 -19.23
N GLY A 91 3.46 -0.76 -19.26
CA GLY A 91 3.45 0.48 -20.04
C GLY A 91 2.66 1.65 -19.42
N SER A 92 1.96 1.47 -18.28
CA SER A 92 1.24 2.56 -17.61
C SER A 92 2.15 3.61 -16.98
N ILE A 93 3.36 3.21 -16.61
CA ILE A 93 4.37 4.08 -16.00
C ILE A 93 5.66 3.99 -16.80
N SER A 94 6.19 5.13 -17.22
CA SER A 94 7.45 5.19 -17.94
C SER A 94 8.63 4.77 -17.06
N GLY A 95 9.71 4.21 -17.66
CA GLY A 95 10.89 3.81 -16.92
C GLY A 95 11.57 4.97 -16.17
N ASN A 96 11.45 6.21 -16.66
CA ASN A 96 11.93 7.37 -15.91
C ASN A 96 11.09 7.63 -14.64
N MET A 97 9.77 7.50 -14.74
CA MET A 97 8.91 7.65 -13.57
C MET A 97 9.14 6.54 -12.55
N GLN A 98 9.38 5.29 -12.98
CA GLN A 98 9.74 4.19 -12.06
C GLN A 98 11.00 4.53 -11.25
N LYS A 99 12.03 5.10 -11.90
CA LYS A 99 13.25 5.56 -11.20
C LYS A 99 12.96 6.68 -10.18
N VAL A 100 12.07 7.61 -10.53
CA VAL A 100 11.66 8.70 -9.63
C VAL A 100 10.90 8.14 -8.42
N LEU A 101 9.99 7.20 -8.64
CA LEU A 101 9.23 6.55 -7.56
C LEU A 101 10.15 5.79 -6.60
N LEU A 102 11.11 5.06 -7.13
CA LEU A 102 12.08 4.35 -6.29
C LEU A 102 12.98 5.33 -5.52
N ALA A 103 13.51 6.35 -6.18
CA ALA A 103 14.43 7.30 -5.56
C ALA A 103 13.76 8.19 -4.49
N ASN A 104 12.53 8.65 -4.72
CA ASN A 104 11.90 9.64 -3.86
C ASN A 104 10.93 9.03 -2.85
N ARG A 105 10.35 7.87 -3.15
CA ARG A 105 9.29 7.26 -2.31
C ARG A 105 9.58 5.84 -1.89
N ASN A 106 10.73 5.31 -2.27
CA ASN A 106 11.13 3.91 -2.04
C ASN A 106 10.04 2.91 -2.53
N ILE A 107 9.52 3.17 -3.73
CA ILE A 107 8.52 2.32 -4.38
C ILE A 107 9.13 1.63 -5.60
N GLU A 108 9.08 0.31 -5.62
CA GLU A 108 9.37 -0.52 -6.78
C GLU A 108 8.08 -0.84 -7.54
N VAL A 109 8.13 -0.71 -8.87
CA VAL A 109 6.96 -0.96 -9.73
C VAL A 109 6.99 -2.40 -10.21
N ILE A 110 5.91 -3.13 -9.93
CA ILE A 110 5.63 -4.46 -10.47
C ILE A 110 4.60 -4.29 -11.59
N SER A 111 4.94 -4.74 -12.80
CA SER A 111 4.06 -4.64 -13.95
C SER A 111 3.48 -6.00 -14.30
N TYR A 112 2.18 -6.05 -14.62
CA TYR A 112 1.50 -7.20 -15.18
C TYR A 112 1.03 -6.91 -16.61
N ASP A 113 0.90 -7.94 -17.42
CA ASP A 113 0.35 -7.81 -18.77
C ASP A 113 -1.16 -7.60 -18.70
N ASN A 114 -1.68 -6.65 -19.49
CA ASN A 114 -3.11 -6.36 -19.59
C ASN A 114 -3.55 -6.42 -21.06
N VAL A 115 -3.34 -7.58 -21.68
CA VAL A 115 -3.66 -7.80 -23.10
C VAL A 115 -5.16 -7.74 -23.35
N SER A 116 -5.94 -8.23 -22.40
CA SER A 116 -7.42 -8.23 -22.46
C SER A 116 -8.02 -6.82 -22.28
N GLY A 117 -7.29 -5.88 -21.67
CA GLY A 117 -7.77 -4.54 -21.33
C GLY A 117 -8.77 -4.50 -20.16
N ASN A 118 -9.11 -5.64 -19.59
CA ASN A 118 -10.05 -5.77 -18.47
C ASN A 118 -9.39 -6.18 -17.14
N HIS A 119 -8.06 -6.26 -17.12
CA HIS A 119 -7.26 -6.62 -15.95
C HIS A 119 -7.47 -8.07 -15.44
N SER A 120 -7.95 -8.99 -16.26
CA SER A 120 -8.14 -10.40 -15.87
C SER A 120 -6.82 -11.07 -15.50
N GLU A 121 -5.74 -10.73 -16.19
CA GLU A 121 -4.40 -11.25 -15.96
C GLU A 121 -3.90 -10.89 -14.53
N LEU A 122 -4.23 -9.69 -14.04
CA LEU A 122 -3.93 -9.30 -12.67
C LEU A 122 -4.60 -10.23 -11.65
N LEU A 123 -5.84 -10.63 -11.89
CA LEU A 123 -6.55 -11.53 -11.00
C LEU A 123 -5.89 -12.91 -10.95
N GLU A 124 -5.47 -13.42 -12.09
CA GLU A 124 -4.75 -14.70 -12.20
C GLU A 124 -3.41 -14.65 -11.45
N GLU A 125 -2.62 -13.59 -11.64
CA GLU A 125 -1.35 -13.41 -10.95
C GLU A 125 -1.52 -13.24 -9.43
N LEU A 126 -2.57 -12.55 -8.97
CA LEU A 126 -2.88 -12.42 -7.54
C LEU A 126 -3.30 -13.77 -6.92
N GLN A 127 -4.01 -14.61 -7.65
CA GLN A 127 -4.36 -15.95 -7.20
C GLN A 127 -3.10 -16.83 -7.07
N GLU A 128 -2.19 -16.76 -8.05
CA GLU A 128 -0.92 -17.48 -8.00
C GLU A 128 -0.05 -17.00 -6.83
N LEU A 129 0.04 -15.68 -6.63
CA LEU A 129 0.76 -15.09 -5.50
C LEU A 129 0.20 -15.59 -4.17
N SER A 130 -1.13 -15.61 -4.00
CA SER A 130 -1.78 -16.11 -2.79
C SER A 130 -1.37 -17.56 -2.50
N GLN A 131 -1.40 -18.43 -3.51
CA GLN A 131 -1.00 -19.83 -3.37
C GLN A 131 0.48 -19.97 -2.97
N LYS A 132 1.36 -19.18 -3.60
CA LYS A 132 2.80 -19.18 -3.26
C LYS A 132 3.04 -18.70 -1.83
N VAL A 133 2.33 -17.67 -1.38
CA VAL A 133 2.43 -17.17 -0.01
C VAL A 133 1.97 -18.24 0.99
N ASP A 134 0.83 -18.89 0.75
CA ASP A 134 0.33 -19.94 1.64
C ASP A 134 1.29 -21.12 1.72
N SER A 135 1.83 -21.59 0.58
CA SER A 135 2.83 -22.64 0.53
C SER A 135 4.09 -22.27 1.32
N LYS A 136 4.57 -21.03 1.15
CA LYS A 136 5.77 -20.55 1.86
C LYS A 136 5.55 -20.38 3.36
N ARG A 137 4.35 -19.99 3.78
CA ARG A 137 3.99 -19.91 5.21
C ARG A 137 4.01 -21.29 5.86
N ILE A 138 3.51 -22.33 5.20
CA ILE A 138 3.55 -23.71 5.68
C ILE A 138 5.01 -24.18 5.82
N GLU A 139 5.83 -24.00 4.78
CA GLU A 139 7.25 -24.34 4.81
C GLU A 139 8.00 -23.68 5.97
N LEU A 140 7.78 -22.37 6.18
CA LEU A 140 8.39 -21.61 7.26
C LEU A 140 7.92 -22.10 8.63
N ALA A 141 6.64 -22.44 8.78
CA ALA A 141 6.11 -22.96 10.03
C ALA A 141 6.71 -24.34 10.39
N GLU A 142 6.97 -25.18 9.39
CA GLU A 142 7.59 -26.51 9.56
C GLU A 142 9.10 -26.43 9.86
N THR A 143 9.78 -25.40 9.33
CA THR A 143 11.24 -25.23 9.45
C THR A 143 11.67 -24.34 10.60
N SER A 144 10.75 -23.55 11.19
CA SER A 144 11.06 -22.67 12.32
C SER A 144 11.13 -23.50 13.61
N THR A 145 12.33 -23.82 14.03
CA THR A 145 12.61 -24.32 15.39
C THR A 145 12.75 -23.12 16.33
N TRP A 146 11.82 -22.97 17.27
CA TRP A 146 11.86 -22.00 18.38
C TRP A 146 12.80 -22.48 19.49
#